data_07eba94c1b7f07452fe93277b516c65f
#
_entry.id   07eba94c1b7f07452fe93277b516c65f
#
_cell.length_a   1.000
_cell.length_b   1.000
_cell.length_c   1.000
_cell.angle_alpha   90.00
_cell.angle_beta   90.00
_cell.angle_gamma   90.00
#
_symmetry.space_group_name_H-M   'P 1'
#
loop_
_entity.id
_entity.type
_entity.pdbx_description
1 polymer ?
#
loop_
_entity_poly.entity_id
_entity_poly.type
_entity_poly.pdbx_seq_one_letter_code
_entity_poly.pdbx_strand_id
1 'polypeptide(L)'
;MSDSLVRNPDGICAERVVIVTGAGRGLGRAHALAFAAEGAKVVVNDVGASLGGDGHDLGPAAEVVEEIRAMGGEAIVNDDDVSDWDGAGRMIRQAIDTFGNLHTLVCNAGIVRDRMIVNMSVDEWDAVMKVHLRGMFCPVRHAIDHWRSLSKAGTPVDARVVTTSSGAGLFGSVSQG
;
A
#
# COMPACT_ATOMS: atom_id res chain seq x y z
N MET A 1 -20.00 9.50 -18.22
CA MET A 1 -18.99 8.84 -19.05
C MET A 1 -17.77 8.72 -18.15
N SER A 2 -17.42 7.52 -17.73
CA SER A 2 -16.16 7.29 -16.99
C SER A 2 -15.04 7.39 -18.02
N ASP A 3 -14.24 8.47 -17.95
CA ASP A 3 -12.99 8.49 -18.70
C ASP A 3 -12.17 7.28 -18.19
N SER A 4 -12.05 6.26 -19.05
CA SER A 4 -11.17 5.13 -18.75
C SER A 4 -9.74 5.67 -18.67
N LEU A 5 -9.08 5.47 -17.54
CA LEU A 5 -7.66 5.79 -17.41
C LEU A 5 -6.89 5.05 -18.51
N VAL A 6 -6.04 5.77 -19.22
CA VAL A 6 -5.14 5.22 -20.24
C VAL A 6 -3.72 5.41 -19.75
N ARG A 7 -2.89 4.37 -19.89
CA ARG A 7 -1.48 4.47 -19.48
C ARG A 7 -0.73 5.49 -20.31
N ASN A 8 -0.02 6.40 -19.65
CA ASN A 8 1.01 7.25 -20.25
C ASN A 8 2.39 6.60 -20.02
N PRO A 9 3.03 6.00 -21.01
CA PRO A 9 4.33 5.36 -20.84
C PRO A 9 5.44 6.34 -20.49
N ASP A 10 5.29 7.62 -20.83
CA ASP A 10 6.22 8.70 -20.55
C ASP A 10 5.72 9.58 -19.39
N GLY A 11 4.82 9.07 -18.56
CA GLY A 11 4.26 9.75 -17.41
C GLY A 11 5.29 10.03 -16.32
N ILE A 12 4.90 10.84 -15.33
CA ILE A 12 5.79 11.28 -14.24
C ILE A 12 6.30 10.13 -13.36
N CYS A 13 5.67 8.94 -13.46
CA CYS A 13 6.05 7.73 -12.75
C CYS A 13 6.64 6.66 -13.68
N ALA A 14 7.00 7.00 -14.92
CA ALA A 14 7.62 6.07 -15.85
C ALA A 14 8.83 5.36 -15.22
N GLU A 15 8.96 4.05 -15.46
CA GLU A 15 10.00 3.17 -14.91
C GLU A 15 10.04 3.06 -13.37
N ARG A 16 9.13 3.68 -12.63
CA ARG A 16 9.06 3.55 -11.18
C ARG A 16 8.32 2.27 -10.77
N VAL A 17 8.84 1.63 -9.75
CA VAL A 17 8.18 0.50 -9.07
C VAL A 17 7.55 1.01 -7.79
N VAL A 18 6.26 0.79 -7.63
CA VAL A 18 5.44 1.33 -6.54
C VAL A 18 4.72 0.19 -5.83
N ILE A 19 4.79 0.14 -4.52
CA ILE A 19 3.91 -0.70 -3.69
C ILE A 19 2.83 0.21 -3.11
N VAL A 20 1.57 -0.21 -3.24
CA VAL A 20 0.44 0.44 -2.56
C VAL A 20 -0.21 -0.57 -1.64
N THR A 21 -0.26 -0.29 -0.34
CA THR A 21 -0.87 -1.18 0.65
C THR A 21 -2.35 -0.84 0.86
N GLY A 22 -3.19 -1.86 1.10
CA GLY A 22 -4.64 -1.70 1.16
C GLY A 22 -5.21 -1.24 -0.20
N ALA A 23 -4.70 -1.79 -1.29
CA ALA A 23 -4.93 -1.29 -2.65
C ALA A 23 -6.06 -1.99 -3.39
N GLY A 24 -6.78 -2.91 -2.77
CA GLY A 24 -7.92 -3.60 -3.40
C GLY A 24 -9.15 -2.71 -3.53
N ARG A 25 -9.31 -1.70 -2.69
CA ARG A 25 -10.53 -0.85 -2.66
C ARG A 25 -10.20 0.61 -2.33
N GLY A 26 -11.19 1.50 -2.51
CA GLY A 26 -11.17 2.88 -2.04
C GLY A 26 -9.96 3.69 -2.52
N LEU A 27 -9.33 4.41 -1.59
CA LEU A 27 -8.19 5.29 -1.90
C LEU A 27 -6.97 4.51 -2.39
N GLY A 28 -6.68 3.35 -1.79
CA GLY A 28 -5.54 2.52 -2.22
C GLY A 28 -5.67 2.06 -3.67
N ARG A 29 -6.89 1.62 -4.07
CA ARG A 29 -7.19 1.31 -5.47
C ARG A 29 -6.99 2.52 -6.38
N ALA A 30 -7.51 3.69 -6.01
CA ALA A 30 -7.36 4.90 -6.78
C ALA A 30 -5.88 5.30 -6.94
N HIS A 31 -5.08 5.17 -5.89
CA HIS A 31 -3.63 5.39 -5.95
C HIS A 31 -2.94 4.41 -6.89
N ALA A 32 -3.24 3.10 -6.78
CA ALA A 32 -2.65 2.08 -7.64
C ALA A 32 -2.92 2.35 -9.12
N LEU A 33 -4.16 2.67 -9.47
CA LEU A 33 -4.56 3.01 -10.84
C LEU A 33 -3.90 4.30 -11.33
N ALA A 34 -3.82 5.34 -10.49
CA ALA A 34 -3.19 6.61 -10.85
C ALA A 34 -1.68 6.45 -11.11
N PHE A 35 -0.96 5.71 -10.25
CA PHE A 35 0.45 5.40 -10.48
C PHE A 35 0.67 4.62 -11.77
N ALA A 36 -0.17 3.61 -12.03
CA ALA A 36 -0.08 2.82 -13.25
C ALA A 36 -0.39 3.65 -14.51
N ALA A 37 -1.37 4.55 -14.45
CA ALA A 37 -1.69 5.47 -15.53
C ALA A 37 -0.51 6.39 -15.87
N GLU A 38 0.28 6.77 -14.88
CA GLU A 38 1.51 7.57 -15.04
C GLU A 38 2.77 6.74 -15.32
N GLY A 39 2.61 5.49 -15.72
CA GLY A 39 3.70 4.64 -16.21
C GLY A 39 4.41 3.77 -15.18
N ALA A 40 3.99 3.78 -13.91
CA ALA A 40 4.59 2.95 -12.88
C ALA A 40 4.24 1.46 -13.05
N LYS A 41 5.14 0.59 -12.54
CA LYS A 41 4.88 -0.82 -12.26
C LYS A 41 4.39 -0.95 -10.83
N VAL A 42 3.27 -1.63 -10.59
CA VAL A 42 2.56 -1.55 -9.31
C VAL A 42 2.44 -2.92 -8.64
N VAL A 43 2.82 -2.99 -7.38
CA VAL A 43 2.42 -4.07 -6.48
C VAL A 43 1.17 -3.64 -5.74
N VAL A 44 0.08 -4.32 -6.00
CA VAL A 44 -1.24 -4.13 -5.38
C VAL A 44 -1.29 -5.03 -4.15
N ASN A 45 -0.97 -4.49 -2.98
CA ASN A 45 -1.04 -5.27 -1.74
C ASN A 45 -2.40 -5.07 -1.07
N ASP A 46 -3.07 -6.17 -0.77
CA ASP A 46 -4.29 -6.20 0.03
C ASP A 46 -4.49 -7.61 0.61
N VAL A 47 -4.70 -7.69 1.91
CA VAL A 47 -5.01 -8.98 2.58
C VAL A 47 -6.44 -9.45 2.34
N GLY A 48 -7.25 -8.66 1.63
CA GLY A 48 -8.65 -8.98 1.36
C GLY A 48 -9.57 -8.84 2.55
N ALA A 49 -9.17 -8.10 3.58
CA ALA A 49 -10.03 -7.82 4.72
C ALA A 49 -11.08 -6.74 4.42
N SER A 50 -12.19 -6.78 5.15
CA SER A 50 -13.18 -5.70 5.17
C SER A 50 -12.61 -4.44 5.85
N LEU A 51 -13.33 -3.30 5.78
CA LEU A 51 -12.97 -2.09 6.54
C LEU A 51 -12.87 -2.33 8.05
N GLY A 52 -13.61 -3.32 8.56
CA GLY A 52 -13.47 -3.79 9.94
C GLY A 52 -12.26 -4.68 10.20
N GLY A 53 -11.47 -5.04 9.19
CA GLY A 53 -10.30 -5.92 9.34
C GLY A 53 -10.64 -7.42 9.38
N ASP A 54 -11.84 -7.82 9.01
CA ASP A 54 -12.29 -9.20 9.01
C ASP A 54 -12.36 -9.79 7.59
N GLY A 55 -12.08 -11.08 7.45
CA GLY A 55 -12.17 -11.81 6.18
C GLY A 55 -10.86 -11.83 5.38
N HIS A 56 -10.89 -12.57 4.27
CA HIS A 56 -9.78 -12.71 3.33
C HIS A 56 -10.37 -12.96 1.94
N ASP A 57 -10.40 -11.92 1.10
CA ASP A 57 -10.91 -11.96 -0.27
C ASP A 57 -9.98 -11.18 -1.19
N LEU A 58 -9.19 -11.90 -1.97
CA LEU A 58 -8.22 -11.32 -2.91
C LEU A 58 -8.85 -10.85 -4.22
N GLY A 59 -10.14 -11.12 -4.46
CA GLY A 59 -10.84 -10.69 -5.67
C GLY A 59 -10.63 -9.22 -5.99
N PRO A 60 -10.84 -8.30 -5.05
CA PRO A 60 -10.65 -6.87 -5.29
C PRO A 60 -9.24 -6.46 -5.70
N ALA A 61 -8.20 -7.05 -5.09
CA ALA A 61 -6.81 -6.78 -5.50
C ALA A 61 -6.52 -7.33 -6.90
N ALA A 62 -7.02 -8.52 -7.22
CA ALA A 62 -6.89 -9.10 -8.54
C ALA A 62 -7.63 -8.27 -9.60
N GLU A 63 -8.82 -7.76 -9.31
CA GLU A 63 -9.56 -6.86 -10.20
C GLU A 63 -8.75 -5.59 -10.51
N VAL A 64 -8.11 -4.98 -9.52
CA VAL A 64 -7.25 -3.80 -9.73
C VAL A 64 -6.06 -4.13 -10.62
N VAL A 65 -5.43 -5.28 -10.43
CA VAL A 65 -4.34 -5.74 -11.30
C VAL A 65 -4.81 -5.92 -12.74
N GLU A 66 -5.98 -6.53 -12.96
CA GLU A 66 -6.53 -6.70 -14.30
C GLU A 66 -6.91 -5.36 -14.95
N GLU A 67 -7.44 -4.40 -14.19
CA GLU A 67 -7.68 -3.04 -14.70
C GLU A 67 -6.38 -2.35 -15.13
N ILE A 68 -5.31 -2.47 -14.33
CA ILE A 68 -4.00 -1.92 -14.66
C ILE A 68 -3.46 -2.57 -15.94
N ARG A 69 -3.59 -3.88 -16.10
CA ARG A 69 -3.17 -4.60 -17.30
C ARG A 69 -4.01 -4.22 -18.53
N ALA A 70 -5.31 -4.03 -18.34
CA ALA A 70 -6.21 -3.62 -19.43
C ALA A 70 -5.87 -2.22 -19.97
N MET A 71 -5.34 -1.30 -19.14
CA MET A 71 -4.85 0.00 -19.60
C MET A 71 -3.42 -0.04 -20.19
N GLY A 72 -2.79 -1.23 -20.27
CA GLY A 72 -1.43 -1.44 -20.77
C GLY A 72 -0.33 -1.25 -19.71
N GLY A 73 -0.67 -1.25 -18.43
CA GLY A 73 0.27 -1.18 -17.31
C GLY A 73 0.77 -2.55 -16.85
N GLU A 74 1.72 -2.55 -15.93
CA GLU A 74 2.27 -3.73 -15.30
C GLU A 74 1.92 -3.76 -13.81
N ALA A 75 1.27 -4.82 -13.34
CA ALA A 75 0.95 -4.98 -11.93
C ALA A 75 0.91 -6.45 -11.49
N ILE A 76 1.16 -6.65 -10.19
CA ILE A 76 1.04 -7.95 -9.51
C ILE A 76 0.28 -7.78 -8.19
N VAL A 77 -0.38 -8.86 -7.77
CA VAL A 77 -1.03 -8.95 -6.46
C VAL A 77 -0.01 -9.37 -5.40
N ASN A 78 -0.15 -8.82 -4.21
CA ASN A 78 0.49 -9.29 -2.99
C ASN A 78 -0.56 -9.36 -1.86
N ASP A 79 -0.58 -10.44 -1.09
CA ASP A 79 -1.54 -10.71 -0.01
C ASP A 79 -0.92 -10.75 1.39
N ASP A 80 0.34 -10.36 1.52
CA ASP A 80 1.01 -10.32 2.81
C ASP A 80 0.39 -9.28 3.76
N ASP A 81 0.27 -9.64 5.05
CA ASP A 81 -0.12 -8.72 6.12
C ASP A 81 1.04 -7.72 6.37
N VAL A 82 0.78 -6.45 6.14
CA VAL A 82 1.74 -5.36 6.36
C VAL A 82 2.28 -5.30 7.79
N SER A 83 1.52 -5.79 8.76
CA SER A 83 1.90 -5.81 10.17
C SER A 83 2.70 -7.06 10.57
N ASP A 84 2.76 -8.08 9.70
CA ASP A 84 3.67 -9.20 9.86
C ASP A 84 5.07 -8.83 9.36
N TRP A 85 6.08 -9.02 10.20
CA TRP A 85 7.45 -8.63 9.86
C TRP A 85 7.98 -9.38 8.62
N ASP A 86 7.77 -10.69 8.58
CA ASP A 86 8.27 -11.52 7.49
C ASP A 86 7.42 -11.33 6.21
N GLY A 87 6.11 -11.13 6.35
CA GLY A 87 5.20 -10.78 5.27
C GLY A 87 5.58 -9.46 4.61
N ALA A 88 5.77 -8.40 5.39
CA ALA A 88 6.25 -7.12 4.87
C ALA A 88 7.58 -7.28 4.13
N GLY A 89 8.50 -8.11 4.65
CA GLY A 89 9.75 -8.42 3.97
C GLY A 89 9.56 -9.17 2.65
N ARG A 90 8.61 -10.12 2.57
CA ARG A 90 8.27 -10.82 1.32
C ARG A 90 7.68 -9.86 0.28
N MET A 91 6.78 -8.98 0.70
CA MET A 91 6.19 -7.96 -0.18
C MET A 91 7.26 -7.07 -0.84
N ILE A 92 8.23 -6.57 -0.06
CA ILE A 92 9.33 -5.77 -0.59
C ILE A 92 10.19 -6.59 -1.56
N ARG A 93 10.54 -7.83 -1.20
CA ARG A 93 11.31 -8.72 -2.10
C ARG A 93 10.55 -9.03 -3.38
N GLN A 94 9.24 -9.28 -3.32
CA GLN A 94 8.44 -9.55 -4.50
C GLN A 94 8.49 -8.40 -5.51
N ALA A 95 8.43 -7.13 -5.05
CA ALA A 95 8.58 -5.97 -5.93
C ALA A 95 9.95 -5.95 -6.61
N ILE A 96 11.01 -6.19 -5.85
CA ILE A 96 12.40 -6.19 -6.35
C ILE A 96 12.63 -7.34 -7.33
N ASP A 97 12.20 -8.55 -6.98
CA ASP A 97 12.41 -9.75 -7.79
C ASP A 97 11.63 -9.69 -9.10
N THR A 98 10.42 -9.09 -9.09
CA THR A 98 9.57 -9.00 -10.28
C THR A 98 9.94 -7.84 -11.19
N PHE A 99 10.21 -6.67 -10.61
CA PHE A 99 10.37 -5.41 -11.35
C PHE A 99 11.79 -4.82 -11.29
N GLY A 100 12.70 -5.47 -10.59
CA GLY A 100 14.12 -5.10 -10.52
C GLY A 100 14.48 -4.04 -9.46
N ASN A 101 13.50 -3.34 -8.89
CA ASN A 101 13.74 -2.30 -7.88
C ASN A 101 12.47 -2.00 -7.06
N LEU A 102 12.60 -1.07 -6.11
CA LEU A 102 11.49 -0.39 -5.42
C LEU A 102 11.81 1.10 -5.32
N HIS A 103 10.89 1.95 -5.77
CA HIS A 103 11.06 3.41 -5.74
C HIS A 103 10.10 4.11 -4.80
N THR A 104 8.87 3.59 -4.65
CA THR A 104 7.84 4.25 -3.83
C THR A 104 7.07 3.21 -3.02
N LEU A 105 6.89 3.51 -1.76
CA LEU A 105 6.02 2.75 -0.85
C LEU A 105 4.90 3.66 -0.35
N VAL A 106 3.65 3.31 -0.69
CA VAL A 106 2.45 3.99 -0.22
C VAL A 106 1.82 3.16 0.90
N CYS A 107 1.97 3.60 2.14
CA CYS A 107 1.35 3.01 3.32
C CYS A 107 -0.07 3.56 3.46
N ASN A 108 -1.04 2.83 2.87
CA ASN A 108 -2.45 3.20 2.88
C ASN A 108 -3.33 2.17 3.60
N ALA A 109 -2.87 0.94 3.80
CA ALA A 109 -3.62 -0.06 4.54
C ALA A 109 -4.08 0.47 5.90
N GLY A 110 -5.34 0.25 6.22
CA GLY A 110 -5.94 0.73 7.46
C GLY A 110 -7.28 0.07 7.73
N ILE A 111 -7.66 0.02 9.00
CA ILE A 111 -8.96 -0.44 9.48
C ILE A 111 -9.55 0.61 10.42
N VAL A 112 -10.85 0.55 10.63
CA VAL A 112 -11.53 1.39 11.61
C VAL A 112 -12.21 0.55 12.68
N ARG A 113 -12.19 1.04 13.91
CA ARG A 113 -12.90 0.52 15.07
C ARG A 113 -13.57 1.70 15.78
N ASP A 114 -14.59 2.29 15.09
CA ASP A 114 -15.28 3.46 15.59
C ASP A 114 -16.02 3.13 16.90
N ARG A 115 -15.50 3.70 18.01
CA ARG A 115 -16.04 3.48 19.35
C ARG A 115 -15.67 4.63 20.27
N MET A 116 -16.60 5.03 21.14
CA MET A 116 -16.24 5.94 22.24
C MET A 116 -15.20 5.27 23.12
N ILE A 117 -14.13 5.99 23.47
CA ILE A 117 -12.97 5.46 24.19
C ILE A 117 -13.35 4.73 25.50
N VAL A 118 -14.39 5.18 26.19
CA VAL A 118 -14.90 4.57 27.41
C VAL A 118 -15.46 3.15 27.19
N ASN A 119 -15.83 2.81 25.95
CA ASN A 119 -16.40 1.52 25.58
C ASN A 119 -15.47 0.69 24.67
N MET A 120 -14.29 1.22 24.32
CA MET A 120 -13.33 0.54 23.45
C MET A 120 -12.65 -0.60 24.22
N SER A 121 -12.61 -1.77 23.63
CA SER A 121 -11.85 -2.90 24.17
C SER A 121 -10.37 -2.78 23.84
N VAL A 122 -9.53 -3.50 24.61
CA VAL A 122 -8.09 -3.60 24.34
C VAL A 122 -7.85 -4.23 22.96
N ASP A 123 -8.62 -5.24 22.59
CA ASP A 123 -8.48 -5.92 21.30
C ASP A 123 -8.80 -4.99 20.11
N GLU A 124 -9.81 -4.11 20.26
CA GLU A 124 -10.14 -3.10 19.24
C GLU A 124 -9.00 -2.09 19.09
N TRP A 125 -8.44 -1.61 20.19
CA TRP A 125 -7.28 -0.75 20.20
C TRP A 125 -6.06 -1.42 19.57
N ASP A 126 -5.71 -2.62 20.02
CA ASP A 126 -4.54 -3.37 19.53
C ASP A 126 -4.65 -3.67 18.04
N ALA A 127 -5.84 -3.99 17.53
CA ALA A 127 -6.07 -4.20 16.10
C ALA A 127 -5.75 -2.95 15.28
N VAL A 128 -6.21 -1.77 15.73
CA VAL A 128 -5.93 -0.50 15.05
C VAL A 128 -4.44 -0.18 15.11
N MET A 129 -3.81 -0.28 16.29
CA MET A 129 -2.38 -0.05 16.47
C MET A 129 -1.53 -1.00 15.64
N LYS A 130 -1.93 -2.27 15.56
CA LYS A 130 -1.27 -3.28 14.74
C LYS A 130 -1.25 -2.89 13.27
N VAL A 131 -2.38 -2.50 12.70
CA VAL A 131 -2.45 -2.19 11.26
C VAL A 131 -1.86 -0.81 10.96
N HIS A 132 -2.23 0.23 11.70
CA HIS A 132 -1.82 1.59 11.37
C HIS A 132 -0.40 1.94 11.79
N LEU A 133 0.08 1.46 12.95
CA LEU A 133 1.42 1.80 13.42
C LEU A 133 2.45 0.74 13.01
N ARG A 134 2.23 -0.51 13.41
CA ARG A 134 3.14 -1.60 13.07
C ARG A 134 3.13 -1.90 11.57
N GLY A 135 1.95 -1.85 10.92
CA GLY A 135 1.79 -2.08 9.48
C GLY A 135 2.40 -0.98 8.60
N MET A 136 2.70 0.20 9.13
CA MET A 136 3.56 1.18 8.46
C MET A 136 5.04 0.90 8.75
N PHE A 137 5.38 0.62 10.01
CA PHE A 137 6.77 0.39 10.42
C PHE A 137 7.44 -0.77 9.68
N CYS A 138 6.79 -1.93 9.60
CA CYS A 138 7.40 -3.14 9.04
C CYS A 138 7.81 -2.96 7.56
N PRO A 139 6.92 -2.56 6.63
CA PRO A 139 7.29 -2.39 5.23
C PRO A 139 8.27 -1.23 5.02
N VAL A 140 8.11 -0.11 5.74
CA VAL A 140 9.05 1.03 5.66
C VAL A 140 10.45 0.61 6.08
N ARG A 141 10.57 -0.16 7.17
CA ARG A 141 11.87 -0.63 7.66
C ARG A 141 12.58 -1.54 6.65
N HIS A 142 11.85 -2.45 5.99
CA HIS A 142 12.42 -3.31 4.93
C HIS A 142 12.78 -2.51 3.67
N ALA A 143 11.94 -1.57 3.25
CA ALA A 143 12.21 -0.71 2.11
C ALA A 143 13.48 0.15 2.33
N ILE A 144 13.63 0.74 3.52
CA ILE A 144 14.81 1.53 3.89
C ILE A 144 16.08 0.66 3.87
N ASP A 145 16.04 -0.58 4.30
CA ASP A 145 17.20 -1.48 4.22
C ASP A 145 17.65 -1.72 2.78
N HIS A 146 16.69 -1.94 1.87
CA HIS A 146 16.98 -2.07 0.45
C HIS A 146 17.62 -0.80 -0.10
N TRP A 147 17.01 0.36 0.08
CA TRP A 147 17.51 1.64 -0.41
C TRP A 147 18.88 2.01 0.17
N ARG A 148 19.08 1.74 1.45
CA ARG A 148 20.38 1.94 2.11
C ARG A 148 21.46 1.03 1.53
N SER A 149 21.11 -0.20 1.19
CA SER A 149 22.05 -1.14 0.57
C SER A 149 22.47 -0.68 -0.83
N LEU A 150 21.53 -0.19 -1.65
CA LEU A 150 21.81 0.41 -2.94
C LEU A 150 22.73 1.64 -2.80
N SER A 151 22.41 2.54 -1.89
CA SER A 151 23.21 3.74 -1.64
C SER A 151 24.65 3.39 -1.20
N LYS A 152 24.83 2.38 -0.34
CA LYS A 152 26.15 1.91 0.06
C LYS A 152 26.92 1.26 -1.08
N ALA A 153 26.25 0.67 -2.04
CA ALA A 153 26.83 0.11 -3.26
C ALA A 153 27.15 1.18 -4.32
N GLY A 154 26.90 2.46 -4.04
CA GLY A 154 27.12 3.57 -4.97
C GLY A 154 26.02 3.75 -6.01
N THR A 155 24.92 3.02 -5.91
CA THR A 155 23.76 3.17 -6.80
C THR A 155 22.92 4.38 -6.36
N PRO A 156 22.63 5.33 -7.25
CA PRO A 156 21.71 6.44 -6.93
C PRO A 156 20.34 5.95 -6.48
N VAL A 157 19.83 6.53 -5.40
CA VAL A 157 18.52 6.19 -4.84
C VAL A 157 17.61 7.40 -4.92
N ASP A 158 16.50 7.27 -5.64
CA ASP A 158 15.39 8.21 -5.67
C ASP A 158 14.13 7.53 -5.15
N ALA A 159 13.97 7.50 -3.84
CA ALA A 159 12.93 6.76 -3.14
C ALA A 159 11.97 7.68 -2.39
N ARG A 160 10.71 7.23 -2.24
CA ARG A 160 9.64 7.95 -1.53
C ARG A 160 8.86 7.00 -0.62
N VAL A 161 8.49 7.50 0.55
CA VAL A 161 7.47 6.90 1.41
C VAL A 161 6.33 7.88 1.53
N VAL A 162 5.12 7.41 1.25
CA VAL A 162 3.88 8.16 1.44
C VAL A 162 3.08 7.46 2.53
N THR A 163 2.68 8.20 3.55
CA THR A 163 1.85 7.67 4.65
C THR A 163 0.49 8.34 4.63
N THR A 164 -0.57 7.55 4.66
CA THR A 164 -1.94 8.05 4.74
C THR A 164 -2.23 8.53 6.16
N SER A 165 -2.68 9.76 6.28
CA SER A 165 -3.16 10.36 7.53
C SER A 165 -4.65 10.68 7.42
N SER A 166 -5.24 11.20 8.47
CA SER A 166 -6.66 11.55 8.52
C SER A 166 -6.89 12.90 9.21
N GLY A 167 -7.93 13.60 8.77
CA GLY A 167 -8.44 14.76 9.50
C GLY A 167 -8.83 14.44 10.94
N ALA A 168 -9.27 13.21 11.21
CA ALA A 168 -9.57 12.75 12.57
C ALA A 168 -8.35 12.83 13.50
N GLY A 169 -7.15 12.52 13.00
CA GLY A 169 -5.91 12.63 13.76
C GLY A 169 -5.44 14.07 14.02
N LEU A 170 -5.91 15.03 13.23
CA LEU A 170 -5.56 16.46 13.34
C LEU A 170 -6.60 17.26 14.16
N PHE A 171 -7.87 16.99 13.94
CA PHE A 171 -8.97 17.78 14.47
C PHE A 171 -9.83 17.02 15.47
N GLY A 172 -9.59 15.73 15.66
CA GLY A 172 -10.43 14.83 16.41
C GLY A 172 -11.70 14.44 15.63
N SER A 173 -12.29 13.33 15.99
CA SER A 173 -13.58 12.86 15.47
C SER A 173 -14.30 12.09 16.56
N VAL A 174 -15.63 12.22 16.64
CA VAL A 174 -16.43 11.46 17.60
C VAL A 174 -16.25 9.97 17.29
N SER A 175 -16.00 9.17 18.31
CA SER A 175 -15.75 7.72 18.23
C SER A 175 -14.45 7.29 17.52
N GLN A 176 -13.55 8.21 17.22
CA GLN A 176 -12.24 7.94 16.62
C GLN A 176 -11.14 8.55 17.51
N GLY A 177 -11.01 8.03 18.71
CA GLY A 177 -10.04 8.48 19.72
C GLY A 177 -8.68 7.82 19.62
#